data_4e2679003a0ec436506c094ff9802cd4
#
_entry.id   4e2679003a0ec436506c094ff9802cd4
#
_cell.length_a   1.000
_cell.length_b   1.000
_cell.length_c   1.000
_cell.angle_alpha   90.00
_cell.angle_beta   90.00
_cell.angle_gamma   90.00
#
_symmetry.space_group_name_H-M   'P 1'
#
loop_
_entity.id
_entity.type
_entity.pdbx_description
1 polymer ?
#
loop_
_entity_poly.entity_id
_entity_poly.type
_entity_poly.pdbx_seq_one_letter_code
_entity_poly.pdbx_strand_id
1 'polypeptide(L)'
;MQIRYVVSTMVFWGRQNRLSLEQECDLLRSLGFGVELWPNTGGLDECSYDRRNWPRLTGATEGMLVSMRSRNDKPTIEQWTEQIECAKLLKANIIADLRSLGVGQNREVEDWDYIGDIVRTAEENSVKLCVETGPLKVLKQIGKRFDSVWYCLDTGFVGVDREHNFREYVDALAKRTAHLHLSENYGRYDSHRPLGCQCGITREDWNHLLESLNKYDNEIIGSLEMTPCIPLEMIRRASSFLFDVLKWPNKPQKPAEEGKTTAKLE
;
A
#
# COMPACT_ATOMS: atom_id res chain seq x y z
N MET A 1 -11.97 6.59 -13.58
CA MET A 1 -11.06 6.14 -12.49
C MET A 1 -11.11 7.11 -11.32
N GLN A 2 -11.14 6.60 -10.09
CA GLN A 2 -11.02 7.39 -8.86
C GLN A 2 -9.80 6.90 -8.07
N ILE A 3 -8.87 7.80 -7.75
CA ILE A 3 -7.73 7.49 -6.87
C ILE A 3 -7.95 8.20 -5.54
N ARG A 4 -7.81 7.46 -4.44
CA ARG A 4 -7.80 8.00 -3.07
C ARG A 4 -6.44 7.68 -2.44
N TYR A 5 -5.99 8.51 -1.51
CA TYR A 5 -4.60 8.45 -1.06
C TYR A 5 -4.50 8.14 0.43
N VAL A 6 -3.52 7.29 0.74
CA VAL A 6 -3.11 6.92 2.09
C VAL A 6 -1.60 7.14 2.24
N VAL A 7 -1.12 7.08 3.46
CA VAL A 7 0.32 7.04 3.77
C VAL A 7 0.58 5.79 4.59
N SER A 8 1.64 5.07 4.24
CA SER A 8 2.06 3.88 4.97
C SER A 8 2.60 4.23 6.36
N THR A 9 2.18 3.50 7.40
CA THR A 9 2.72 3.65 8.76
C THR A 9 4.20 3.31 8.85
N MET A 10 4.76 2.66 7.83
CA MET A 10 6.20 2.40 7.73
C MET A 10 7.04 3.67 7.85
N VAL A 11 6.56 4.83 7.36
CA VAL A 11 7.27 6.11 7.43
C VAL A 11 7.58 6.57 8.85
N PHE A 12 6.84 6.05 9.85
CA PHE A 12 7.01 6.41 11.25
C PHE A 12 7.99 5.50 12.00
N TRP A 13 8.40 4.39 11.42
CA TRP A 13 9.27 3.42 12.08
C TRP A 13 10.68 3.95 12.33
N GLY A 14 11.37 3.34 13.32
CA GLY A 14 12.76 3.62 13.63
C GLY A 14 13.02 4.99 14.28
N ARG A 15 11.97 5.76 14.60
CA ARG A 15 12.11 7.05 15.29
C ARG A 15 12.39 6.85 16.77
N GLN A 16 13.30 7.64 17.31
CA GLN A 16 13.61 7.62 18.75
C GLN A 16 12.37 7.95 19.60
N ASN A 17 11.58 8.93 19.16
CA ASN A 17 10.30 9.31 19.78
C ASN A 17 9.19 8.91 18.82
N ARG A 18 8.87 7.62 18.77
CA ARG A 18 7.80 7.13 17.90
C ARG A 18 6.45 7.61 18.40
N LEU A 19 5.62 8.03 17.45
CA LEU A 19 4.22 8.34 17.71
C LEU A 19 3.44 7.06 18.02
N SER A 20 2.39 7.16 18.83
CA SER A 20 1.41 6.08 18.94
C SER A 20 0.59 5.96 17.65
N LEU A 21 -0.08 4.83 17.44
CA LEU A 21 -0.94 4.65 16.27
C LEU A 21 -1.98 5.76 16.12
N GLU A 22 -2.58 6.18 17.24
CA GLU A 22 -3.56 7.26 17.29
C GLU A 22 -2.94 8.59 16.81
N GLN A 23 -1.75 8.90 17.30
CA GLN A 23 -1.01 10.12 16.90
C GLN A 23 -0.58 10.07 15.43
N GLU A 24 -0.16 8.90 14.91
CA GLU A 24 0.13 8.70 13.49
C GLU A 24 -1.12 8.95 12.64
N CYS A 25 -2.25 8.37 13.01
CA CYS A 25 -3.53 8.55 12.34
C CYS A 25 -4.01 10.02 12.40
N ASP A 26 -3.91 10.67 13.55
CA ASP A 26 -4.30 12.09 13.70
C ASP A 26 -3.44 13.00 12.83
N LEU A 27 -2.14 12.74 12.76
CA LEU A 27 -1.25 13.50 11.89
C LEU A 27 -1.64 13.30 10.41
N LEU A 28 -1.86 12.07 9.95
CA LEU A 28 -2.24 11.81 8.57
C LEU A 28 -3.61 12.42 8.24
N ARG A 29 -4.57 12.32 9.15
CA ARG A 29 -5.88 12.96 9.04
C ARG A 29 -5.75 14.47 8.89
N SER A 30 -4.87 15.11 9.67
CA SER A 30 -4.61 16.56 9.57
C SER A 30 -4.03 16.98 8.21
N LEU A 31 -3.37 16.05 7.51
CA LEU A 31 -2.84 16.25 6.17
C LEU A 31 -3.85 15.89 5.07
N GLY A 32 -5.02 15.35 5.43
CA GLY A 32 -6.06 14.92 4.50
C GLY A 32 -5.84 13.52 3.90
N PHE A 33 -4.91 12.75 4.44
CA PHE A 33 -4.62 11.38 3.99
C PHE A 33 -5.36 10.34 4.82
N GLY A 34 -5.63 9.19 4.20
CA GLY A 34 -5.92 7.96 4.91
C GLY A 34 -4.63 7.28 5.41
N VAL A 35 -4.76 6.07 5.90
CA VAL A 35 -3.65 5.31 6.47
C VAL A 35 -3.53 3.93 5.83
N GLU A 36 -2.31 3.51 5.52
CA GLU A 36 -1.99 2.11 5.27
C GLU A 36 -1.32 1.52 6.49
N LEU A 37 -1.99 0.55 7.08
CA LEU A 37 -1.50 -0.15 8.26
C LEU A 37 -0.49 -1.23 7.84
N TRP A 38 0.70 -1.18 8.41
CA TRP A 38 1.66 -2.25 8.31
C TRP A 38 1.58 -3.15 9.53
N PRO A 39 1.73 -4.48 9.36
CA PRO A 39 1.73 -5.40 10.47
C PRO A 39 2.96 -5.18 11.35
N ASN A 40 2.92 -5.79 12.51
CA ASN A 40 4.02 -5.79 13.45
C ASN A 40 5.30 -6.40 12.83
N THR A 41 6.13 -5.56 12.24
CA THR A 41 7.46 -5.92 11.77
C THR A 41 8.47 -5.25 12.69
N GLY A 42 9.32 -6.02 13.34
CA GLY A 42 10.37 -5.49 14.24
C GLY A 42 9.88 -5.02 15.61
N GLY A 43 8.84 -5.64 16.19
CA GLY A 43 8.39 -5.38 17.56
C GLY A 43 7.32 -4.29 17.69
N LEU A 44 6.60 -4.00 16.62
CA LEU A 44 5.54 -3.01 16.60
C LEU A 44 4.17 -3.64 16.83
N ASP A 45 3.80 -3.84 18.08
CA ASP A 45 2.51 -4.44 18.46
C ASP A 45 1.30 -3.57 18.09
N GLU A 46 1.51 -2.29 17.79
CA GLU A 46 0.44 -1.33 17.60
C GLU A 46 -0.39 -1.55 16.33
N CYS A 47 0.23 -2.09 15.29
CA CYS A 47 -0.46 -2.45 14.05
C CYS A 47 -0.74 -3.95 13.92
N SER A 48 -0.62 -4.73 15.01
CA SER A 48 -0.97 -6.16 15.00
C SER A 48 -2.45 -6.34 14.73
N TYR A 49 -2.78 -7.26 13.81
CA TYR A 49 -4.16 -7.55 13.40
C TYR A 49 -4.86 -8.56 14.28
N ASP A 50 -4.25 -8.94 15.41
CA ASP A 50 -4.86 -9.83 16.40
C ASP A 50 -6.16 -9.22 16.93
N ARG A 51 -7.17 -10.04 17.17
CA ARG A 51 -8.52 -9.59 17.59
C ARG A 51 -8.51 -8.67 18.81
N ARG A 52 -7.54 -8.87 19.74
CA ARG A 52 -7.36 -8.00 20.91
C ARG A 52 -7.09 -6.54 20.57
N ASN A 53 -6.52 -6.26 19.39
CA ASN A 53 -6.15 -4.92 18.93
C ASN A 53 -7.25 -4.26 18.06
N TRP A 54 -8.28 -4.99 17.64
CA TRP A 54 -9.31 -4.46 16.75
C TRP A 54 -10.04 -3.22 17.28
N PRO A 55 -10.43 -3.15 18.58
CA PRO A 55 -11.03 -1.92 19.10
C PRO A 55 -10.11 -0.70 18.98
N ARG A 56 -8.81 -0.88 19.18
CA ARG A 56 -7.82 0.18 19.05
C ARG A 56 -7.64 0.58 17.58
N LEU A 57 -7.51 -0.40 16.67
CA LEU A 57 -7.39 -0.15 15.23
C LEU A 57 -8.61 0.62 14.71
N THR A 58 -9.82 0.18 15.05
CA THR A 58 -11.06 0.85 14.63
C THR A 58 -11.17 2.26 15.19
N GLY A 59 -10.82 2.47 16.47
CA GLY A 59 -10.85 3.80 17.09
C GLY A 59 -9.84 4.75 16.45
N ALA A 60 -8.60 4.32 16.28
CA ALA A 60 -7.55 5.16 15.68
C ALA A 60 -7.86 5.54 14.21
N THR A 61 -8.46 4.65 13.46
CA THR A 61 -8.73 4.85 12.02
C THR A 61 -10.16 5.35 11.73
N GLU A 62 -10.95 5.68 12.74
CA GLU A 62 -12.33 6.14 12.57
C GLU A 62 -12.41 7.30 11.57
N GLY A 63 -13.30 7.17 10.57
CA GLY A 63 -13.51 8.17 9.52
C GLY A 63 -12.39 8.28 8.49
N MET A 64 -11.35 7.45 8.55
CA MET A 64 -10.25 7.44 7.57
C MET A 64 -10.50 6.41 6.46
N LEU A 65 -9.87 6.65 5.31
CA LEU A 65 -9.61 5.60 4.34
C LEU A 65 -8.49 4.71 4.88
N VAL A 66 -8.71 3.40 4.85
CA VAL A 66 -7.75 2.42 5.37
C VAL A 66 -7.37 1.42 4.28
N SER A 67 -6.10 1.05 4.21
CA SER A 67 -5.61 -0.16 3.59
C SER A 67 -4.72 -0.92 4.57
N MET A 68 -4.51 -2.20 4.33
CA MET A 68 -3.74 -3.06 5.24
C MET A 68 -2.72 -3.86 4.46
N ARG A 69 -1.49 -3.90 4.96
CA ARG A 69 -0.48 -4.82 4.47
C ARG A 69 -0.54 -6.15 5.20
N SER A 70 -0.43 -7.26 4.47
CA SER A 70 -0.32 -8.58 5.10
C SER A 70 1.00 -8.75 5.87
N ARG A 71 1.07 -9.75 6.74
CA ARG A 71 2.34 -10.17 7.35
C ARG A 71 3.32 -10.64 6.27
N ASN A 72 4.61 -10.35 6.46
CA ASN A 72 5.66 -10.68 5.49
C ASN A 72 6.13 -12.15 5.58
N ASP A 73 5.87 -12.85 6.67
CA ASP A 73 6.05 -14.30 6.82
C ASP A 73 4.88 -15.05 6.14
N LYS A 74 5.04 -16.32 5.88
CA LYS A 74 3.94 -17.17 5.36
C LYS A 74 2.95 -17.48 6.51
N PRO A 75 1.85 -16.68 6.68
CA PRO A 75 0.90 -16.90 7.77
C PRO A 75 0.16 -18.22 7.61
N THR A 76 -0.35 -18.80 8.69
CA THR A 76 -1.31 -19.90 8.59
C THR A 76 -2.64 -19.41 8.00
N ILE A 77 -3.51 -20.32 7.55
CA ILE A 77 -4.83 -19.96 7.05
C ILE A 77 -5.68 -19.28 8.13
N GLU A 78 -5.55 -19.70 9.39
CA GLU A 78 -6.23 -19.05 10.52
C GLU A 78 -5.75 -17.61 10.70
N GLN A 79 -4.46 -17.36 10.58
CA GLN A 79 -3.88 -16.02 10.65
C GLN A 79 -4.32 -15.14 9.47
N TRP A 80 -4.42 -15.72 8.26
CA TRP A 80 -4.99 -15.03 7.10
C TRP A 80 -6.46 -14.68 7.32
N THR A 81 -7.24 -15.63 7.85
CA THR A 81 -8.65 -15.40 8.16
C THR A 81 -8.80 -14.22 9.14
N GLU A 82 -8.01 -14.18 10.19
CA GLU A 82 -8.03 -13.08 11.15
C GLU A 82 -7.64 -11.74 10.52
N GLN A 83 -6.63 -11.70 9.65
CA GLN A 83 -6.25 -10.49 8.92
C GLN A 83 -7.37 -10.02 7.97
N ILE A 84 -8.01 -10.93 7.25
CA ILE A 84 -9.10 -10.63 6.32
C ILE A 84 -10.34 -10.13 7.08
N GLU A 85 -10.69 -10.74 8.21
CA GLU A 85 -11.78 -10.27 9.08
C GLU A 85 -11.49 -8.87 9.64
N CYS A 86 -10.24 -8.59 10.03
CA CYS A 86 -9.81 -7.25 10.43
C CYS A 86 -9.96 -6.24 9.26
N ALA A 87 -9.52 -6.61 8.06
CA ALA A 87 -9.68 -5.77 6.88
C ALA A 87 -11.15 -5.47 6.57
N LYS A 88 -12.03 -6.48 6.68
CA LYS A 88 -13.49 -6.29 6.57
C LYS A 88 -14.02 -5.29 7.58
N LEU A 89 -13.62 -5.42 8.85
CA LEU A 89 -14.02 -4.52 9.93
C LEU A 89 -13.61 -3.07 9.64
N LEU A 90 -12.40 -2.87 9.12
CA LEU A 90 -11.85 -1.56 8.77
C LEU A 90 -12.29 -1.06 7.38
N LYS A 91 -13.07 -1.84 6.63
CA LYS A 91 -13.44 -1.58 5.22
C LYS A 91 -12.20 -1.34 4.33
N ALA A 92 -11.15 -2.08 4.59
CA ALA A 92 -9.83 -1.95 3.95
C ALA A 92 -9.64 -2.97 2.83
N ASN A 93 -8.83 -2.59 1.81
CA ASN A 93 -8.17 -3.58 0.97
C ASN A 93 -7.00 -4.20 1.74
N ILE A 94 -6.67 -5.45 1.45
CA ILE A 94 -5.48 -6.09 2.00
C ILE A 94 -4.43 -6.29 0.90
N ILE A 95 -3.20 -5.86 1.16
CA ILE A 95 -2.07 -6.02 0.26
C ILE A 95 -1.26 -7.23 0.69
N ALA A 96 -1.14 -8.21 -0.20
CA ALA A 96 -0.41 -9.45 0.03
C ALA A 96 0.97 -9.41 -0.64
N ASP A 97 2.02 -9.46 0.17
CA ASP A 97 3.37 -9.74 -0.29
C ASP A 97 3.44 -11.18 -0.85
N LEU A 98 4.24 -11.40 -1.89
CA LEU A 98 4.35 -12.73 -2.51
C LEU A 98 4.85 -13.80 -1.55
N ARG A 99 5.72 -13.44 -0.58
CA ARG A 99 6.19 -14.40 0.43
C ARG A 99 5.06 -14.81 1.38
N SER A 100 4.21 -13.86 1.75
CA SER A 100 3.03 -14.18 2.56
C SER A 100 2.05 -15.11 1.85
N LEU A 101 2.06 -15.13 0.52
CA LEU A 101 1.32 -16.06 -0.32
C LEU A 101 2.06 -17.38 -0.60
N GLY A 102 3.20 -17.63 0.03
CA GLY A 102 3.96 -18.87 -0.16
C GLY A 102 4.68 -18.95 -1.51
N VAL A 103 5.06 -17.80 -2.09
CA VAL A 103 5.98 -17.79 -3.21
C VAL A 103 7.41 -17.92 -2.68
N GLY A 104 8.08 -18.98 -3.10
CA GLY A 104 9.42 -19.33 -2.65
C GLY A 104 10.52 -18.39 -3.18
N GLN A 105 11.73 -18.58 -2.66
CA GLN A 105 12.91 -17.81 -3.10
C GLN A 105 13.29 -18.03 -4.57
N ASN A 106 12.89 -19.18 -5.14
CA ASN A 106 13.03 -19.52 -6.56
C ASN A 106 12.01 -18.76 -7.45
N ARG A 107 11.19 -17.87 -6.86
CA ARG A 107 10.14 -17.13 -7.55
C ARG A 107 9.06 -18.03 -8.18
N GLU A 108 8.73 -19.11 -7.51
CA GLU A 108 7.68 -20.05 -7.91
C GLU A 108 6.65 -20.18 -6.79
N VAL A 109 5.40 -20.40 -7.17
CA VAL A 109 4.33 -20.71 -6.22
C VAL A 109 4.53 -22.13 -5.72
N GLU A 110 4.75 -22.27 -4.42
CA GLU A 110 4.97 -23.56 -3.77
C GLU A 110 3.66 -24.32 -3.51
N ASP A 111 2.59 -23.61 -3.24
CA ASP A 111 1.32 -24.19 -2.82
C ASP A 111 0.13 -23.37 -3.39
N TRP A 112 -0.47 -23.90 -4.45
CA TRP A 112 -1.63 -23.26 -5.09
C TRP A 112 -2.92 -23.39 -4.28
N ASP A 113 -3.07 -24.42 -3.48
CA ASP A 113 -4.26 -24.64 -2.66
C ASP A 113 -4.26 -23.66 -1.48
N TYR A 114 -3.08 -23.41 -0.91
CA TYR A 114 -2.91 -22.38 0.11
C TYR A 114 -3.33 -20.99 -0.41
N ILE A 115 -2.89 -20.58 -1.59
CA ILE A 115 -3.33 -19.31 -2.20
C ILE A 115 -4.83 -19.35 -2.47
N GLY A 116 -5.36 -20.47 -2.95
CA GLY A 116 -6.79 -20.65 -3.21
C GLY A 116 -7.65 -20.47 -1.96
N ASP A 117 -7.19 -20.96 -0.82
CA ASP A 117 -7.89 -20.80 0.47
C ASP A 117 -7.92 -19.35 0.91
N ILE A 118 -6.80 -18.61 0.75
CA ILE A 118 -6.72 -17.18 1.06
C ILE A 118 -7.67 -16.38 0.16
N VAL A 119 -7.64 -16.63 -1.15
CA VAL A 119 -8.50 -15.93 -2.12
C VAL A 119 -9.97 -16.17 -1.80
N ARG A 120 -10.37 -17.42 -1.56
CA ARG A 120 -11.74 -17.78 -1.19
C ARG A 120 -12.17 -17.07 0.09
N THR A 121 -11.33 -17.07 1.13
CA THR A 121 -11.61 -16.37 2.39
C THR A 121 -11.82 -14.87 2.18
N ALA A 122 -11.02 -14.25 1.32
CA ALA A 122 -11.17 -12.84 0.97
C ALA A 122 -12.50 -12.56 0.24
N GLU A 123 -12.87 -13.41 -0.72
CA GLU A 123 -14.14 -13.33 -1.46
C GLU A 123 -15.34 -13.46 -0.52
N GLU A 124 -15.37 -14.49 0.33
CA GLU A 124 -16.44 -14.73 1.32
C GLU A 124 -16.63 -13.56 2.27
N ASN A 125 -15.56 -12.84 2.56
CA ASN A 125 -15.60 -11.64 3.41
C ASN A 125 -15.79 -10.34 2.63
N SER A 126 -15.88 -10.38 1.30
CA SER A 126 -15.96 -9.20 0.42
C SER A 126 -14.79 -8.24 0.62
N VAL A 127 -13.61 -8.77 0.92
CA VAL A 127 -12.37 -8.03 1.06
C VAL A 127 -11.57 -8.12 -0.25
N LYS A 128 -11.14 -6.98 -0.77
CA LYS A 128 -10.31 -6.94 -1.97
C LYS A 128 -8.87 -7.34 -1.62
N LEU A 129 -8.43 -8.49 -2.14
CA LEU A 129 -7.06 -8.98 -2.01
C LEU A 129 -6.22 -8.42 -3.17
N CYS A 130 -5.22 -7.61 -2.85
CA CYS A 130 -4.29 -7.01 -3.81
C CYS A 130 -2.92 -7.69 -3.68
N VAL A 131 -2.50 -8.43 -4.70
CA VAL A 131 -1.17 -9.05 -4.72
C VAL A 131 -0.15 -7.99 -5.12
N GLU A 132 0.86 -7.81 -4.29
CA GLU A 132 1.90 -6.82 -4.52
C GLU A 132 2.86 -7.24 -5.63
N THR A 133 3.43 -6.25 -6.29
CA THR A 133 4.38 -6.43 -7.39
C THR A 133 5.55 -7.31 -6.99
N GLY A 134 5.87 -8.22 -7.89
CA GLY A 134 6.99 -9.16 -7.85
C GLY A 134 7.25 -9.63 -9.28
N PRO A 135 7.90 -10.77 -9.52
CA PRO A 135 8.17 -11.24 -10.86
C PRO A 135 6.89 -11.34 -11.70
N LEU A 136 6.85 -10.64 -12.83
CA LEU A 136 5.66 -10.48 -13.67
C LEU A 136 5.07 -11.82 -14.11
N LYS A 137 5.92 -12.83 -14.33
CA LYS A 137 5.50 -14.21 -14.64
C LYS A 137 4.62 -14.79 -13.55
N VAL A 138 5.01 -14.63 -12.27
CA VAL A 138 4.26 -15.15 -11.11
C VAL A 138 2.93 -14.44 -10.98
N LEU A 139 2.92 -13.09 -11.08
CA LEU A 139 1.69 -12.31 -11.03
C LEU A 139 0.69 -12.73 -12.12
N LYS A 140 1.17 -12.93 -13.34
CA LYS A 140 0.34 -13.44 -14.45
C LYS A 140 -0.23 -14.84 -14.18
N GLN A 141 0.55 -15.72 -13.54
CA GLN A 141 0.08 -17.05 -13.17
C GLN A 141 -1.02 -16.99 -12.11
N ILE A 142 -0.81 -16.21 -11.03
CA ILE A 142 -1.80 -15.99 -9.98
C ILE A 142 -3.07 -15.40 -10.58
N GLY A 143 -2.94 -14.35 -11.38
CA GLY A 143 -4.08 -13.69 -11.98
C GLY A 143 -4.82 -14.51 -13.05
N LYS A 144 -4.17 -15.48 -13.69
CA LYS A 144 -4.82 -16.43 -14.59
C LYS A 144 -5.64 -17.48 -13.83
N ARG A 145 -5.19 -17.83 -12.63
CA ARG A 145 -5.84 -18.87 -11.81
C ARG A 145 -6.98 -18.30 -10.97
N PHE A 146 -6.86 -17.05 -10.52
CA PHE A 146 -7.82 -16.42 -9.62
C PHE A 146 -8.27 -15.05 -10.18
N ASP A 147 -9.47 -15.01 -10.74
CA ASP A 147 -10.00 -13.81 -11.41
C ASP A 147 -10.37 -12.69 -10.43
N SER A 148 -10.65 -13.00 -9.17
CA SER A 148 -10.98 -12.05 -8.11
C SER A 148 -9.77 -11.35 -7.49
N VAL A 149 -8.57 -11.82 -7.78
CA VAL A 149 -7.33 -11.18 -7.30
C VAL A 149 -7.09 -9.87 -8.04
N TRP A 150 -6.77 -8.84 -7.27
CA TRP A 150 -6.33 -7.53 -7.75
C TRP A 150 -4.81 -7.41 -7.59
N TYR A 151 -4.25 -6.33 -8.10
CA TYR A 151 -2.82 -6.05 -7.97
C TYR A 151 -2.57 -4.77 -7.17
N CYS A 152 -1.52 -4.81 -6.37
CA CYS A 152 -0.83 -3.65 -5.86
C CYS A 152 0.41 -3.41 -6.72
N LEU A 153 0.41 -2.38 -7.55
CA LEU A 153 1.56 -2.02 -8.35
C LEU A 153 2.49 -1.13 -7.51
N ASP A 154 3.65 -1.67 -7.16
CA ASP A 154 4.70 -0.95 -6.44
C ASP A 154 5.67 -0.31 -7.44
N THR A 155 5.64 1.01 -7.51
CA THR A 155 6.47 1.77 -8.45
C THR A 155 7.95 1.70 -8.10
N GLY A 156 8.29 1.56 -6.82
CA GLY A 156 9.66 1.37 -6.36
C GLY A 156 10.25 0.05 -6.85
N PHE A 157 9.53 -1.06 -6.65
CA PHE A 157 9.96 -2.38 -7.12
C PHE A 157 10.09 -2.43 -8.64
N VAL A 158 9.07 -1.96 -9.37
CA VAL A 158 9.06 -2.00 -10.85
C VAL A 158 10.22 -1.22 -11.44
N GLY A 159 10.63 -0.14 -10.79
CA GLY A 159 11.77 0.67 -11.23
C GLY A 159 13.14 0.00 -11.08
N VAL A 160 13.23 -1.15 -10.40
CA VAL A 160 14.50 -1.89 -10.19
C VAL A 160 14.50 -3.30 -10.77
N ASP A 161 13.36 -3.80 -11.23
CA ASP A 161 13.32 -5.10 -11.90
C ASP A 161 14.18 -5.08 -13.17
N ARG A 162 14.95 -6.16 -13.38
CA ARG A 162 15.88 -6.27 -14.51
C ARG A 162 15.33 -7.11 -15.64
N GLU A 163 14.26 -7.84 -15.39
CA GLU A 163 13.65 -8.74 -16.39
C GLU A 163 12.63 -8.00 -17.24
N HIS A 164 11.93 -7.02 -16.62
CA HIS A 164 10.87 -6.25 -17.28
C HIS A 164 11.02 -4.75 -16.93
N ASN A 165 10.68 -3.90 -17.89
CA ASN A 165 10.67 -2.46 -17.66
C ASN A 165 9.33 -2.00 -17.03
N PHE A 166 9.32 -0.75 -16.57
CA PHE A 166 8.17 -0.14 -15.91
C PHE A 166 6.88 -0.25 -16.72
N ARG A 167 6.94 0.03 -18.04
CA ARG A 167 5.74 0.03 -18.89
C ARG A 167 5.19 -1.37 -19.12
N GLU A 168 6.04 -2.39 -19.21
CA GLU A 168 5.58 -3.79 -19.33
C GLU A 168 4.76 -4.23 -18.11
N TYR A 169 5.15 -3.80 -16.90
CA TYR A 169 4.36 -4.04 -15.70
C TYR A 169 3.04 -3.29 -15.74
N VAL A 170 3.08 -2.00 -16.06
CA VAL A 170 1.87 -1.18 -16.16
C VAL A 170 0.89 -1.77 -17.16
N ASP A 171 1.33 -2.10 -18.37
CA ASP A 171 0.48 -2.64 -19.42
C ASP A 171 -0.13 -4.00 -19.04
N ALA A 172 0.61 -4.80 -18.31
CA ALA A 172 0.16 -6.12 -17.87
C ALA A 172 -0.85 -6.07 -16.71
N LEU A 173 -0.71 -5.12 -15.80
CA LEU A 173 -1.41 -5.12 -14.51
C LEU A 173 -2.51 -4.06 -14.39
N ALA A 174 -2.47 -2.96 -15.17
CA ALA A 174 -3.36 -1.80 -15.01
C ALA A 174 -4.85 -2.17 -14.94
N LYS A 175 -5.29 -3.15 -15.74
CA LYS A 175 -6.70 -3.59 -15.79
C LYS A 175 -7.24 -4.06 -14.43
N ARG A 176 -6.41 -4.66 -13.61
CA ARG A 176 -6.77 -5.18 -12.29
C ARG A 176 -5.97 -4.54 -11.16
N THR A 177 -5.40 -3.37 -11.38
CA THR A 177 -4.77 -2.59 -10.32
C THR A 177 -5.84 -1.90 -9.48
N ALA A 178 -5.83 -2.17 -8.18
CA ALA A 178 -6.70 -1.54 -7.19
C ALA A 178 -5.90 -0.85 -6.08
N HIS A 179 -4.59 -1.05 -6.07
CA HIS A 179 -3.68 -0.43 -5.12
C HIS A 179 -2.37 -0.02 -5.80
N LEU A 180 -1.76 1.05 -5.32
CA LEU A 180 -0.45 1.51 -5.75
C LEU A 180 0.41 1.75 -4.51
N HIS A 181 1.63 1.21 -4.50
CA HIS A 181 2.69 1.73 -3.65
C HIS A 181 3.48 2.76 -4.43
N LEU A 182 3.45 3.98 -3.95
CA LEU A 182 4.03 5.15 -4.62
C LEU A 182 5.34 5.51 -3.93
N SER A 183 6.44 5.09 -4.52
CA SER A 183 7.80 5.39 -4.09
C SER A 183 8.72 5.48 -5.29
N GLU A 184 9.92 6.00 -5.08
CA GLU A 184 11.02 6.00 -6.05
C GLU A 184 12.21 5.18 -5.49
N ASN A 185 13.22 4.96 -6.33
CA ASN A 185 14.46 4.26 -5.96
C ASN A 185 15.64 4.77 -6.77
N TYR A 186 16.84 4.24 -6.49
CA TYR A 186 18.07 4.60 -7.21
C TYR A 186 18.38 3.68 -8.41
N GLY A 187 17.44 2.85 -8.86
CA GLY A 187 17.65 1.93 -9.99
C GLY A 187 18.52 0.71 -9.66
N ARG A 188 18.78 0.42 -8.38
CA ARG A 188 19.60 -0.71 -7.93
C ARG A 188 18.88 -1.71 -7.05
N TYR A 189 18.07 -1.21 -6.15
CA TYR A 189 17.24 -1.97 -5.22
C TYR A 189 16.05 -1.12 -4.81
N ASP A 190 14.99 -1.78 -4.38
CA ASP A 190 13.81 -1.11 -3.86
C ASP A 190 14.16 -0.41 -2.54
N SER A 191 14.21 0.89 -2.59
CA SER A 191 14.68 1.74 -1.48
C SER A 191 13.60 2.65 -0.93
N HIS A 192 12.36 2.52 -1.41
CA HIS A 192 11.20 3.31 -0.97
C HIS A 192 11.50 4.81 -0.80
N ARG A 193 12.15 5.40 -1.79
CA ARG A 193 12.48 6.83 -1.75
C ARG A 193 11.23 7.68 -1.90
N PRO A 194 11.20 8.85 -1.24
CA PRO A 194 10.11 9.79 -1.46
C PRO A 194 9.98 10.19 -2.93
N LEU A 195 8.74 10.36 -3.39
CA LEU A 195 8.47 10.87 -4.73
C LEU A 195 9.13 12.21 -4.98
N GLY A 196 9.61 12.43 -6.21
CA GLY A 196 10.30 13.65 -6.61
C GLY A 196 11.80 13.64 -6.32
N CYS A 197 12.36 12.50 -5.87
CA CYS A 197 13.81 12.34 -5.74
C CYS A 197 14.54 12.16 -7.10
N GLN A 198 13.79 12.10 -8.19
CA GLN A 198 14.26 11.95 -9.59
C GLN A 198 15.16 10.73 -9.82
N CYS A 199 14.79 9.61 -9.24
CA CYS A 199 15.60 8.42 -9.22
C CYS A 199 14.91 7.28 -9.97
N GLY A 200 15.03 7.24 -11.29
CA GLY A 200 14.73 6.03 -12.06
C GLY A 200 13.37 5.96 -12.76
N ILE A 201 12.35 6.67 -12.32
CA ILE A 201 11.05 6.72 -13.01
C ILE A 201 10.92 8.07 -13.70
N THR A 202 10.78 8.05 -15.01
CA THR A 202 10.66 9.28 -15.80
C THR A 202 9.25 9.88 -15.69
N ARG A 203 9.11 11.15 -16.07
CA ARG A 203 7.79 11.79 -16.13
C ARG A 203 6.87 11.10 -17.14
N GLU A 204 7.44 10.62 -18.22
CA GLU A 204 6.74 9.87 -19.27
C GLU A 204 6.24 8.53 -18.74
N ASP A 205 6.96 7.86 -17.84
CA ASP A 205 6.52 6.62 -17.20
C ASP A 205 5.38 6.88 -16.22
N TRP A 206 5.45 7.96 -15.42
CA TRP A 206 4.34 8.38 -14.56
C TRP A 206 3.07 8.72 -15.36
N ASN A 207 3.22 9.40 -16.49
CA ASN A 207 2.11 9.69 -17.39
C ASN A 207 1.54 8.41 -17.99
N HIS A 208 2.39 7.49 -18.44
CA HIS A 208 1.97 6.19 -18.97
C HIS A 208 1.17 5.38 -17.93
N LEU A 209 1.63 5.37 -16.69
CA LEU A 209 0.89 4.73 -15.58
C LEU A 209 -0.50 5.33 -15.44
N LEU A 210 -0.59 6.65 -15.31
CA LEU A 210 -1.88 7.33 -15.13
C LEU A 210 -2.82 7.12 -16.32
N GLU A 211 -2.33 7.23 -17.55
CA GLU A 211 -3.10 6.99 -18.78
C GLU A 211 -3.59 5.54 -18.87
N SER A 212 -2.74 4.58 -18.50
CA SER A 212 -3.10 3.16 -18.52
C SER A 212 -4.16 2.81 -17.48
N LEU A 213 -4.07 3.37 -16.28
CA LEU A 213 -5.09 3.21 -15.25
C LEU A 213 -6.42 3.88 -15.64
N ASN A 214 -6.38 5.03 -16.33
CA ASN A 214 -7.57 5.74 -16.78
C ASN A 214 -8.42 4.99 -17.84
N LYS A 215 -7.85 3.98 -18.49
CA LYS A 215 -8.59 3.11 -19.43
C LYS A 215 -9.64 2.24 -18.71
N TYR A 216 -9.56 2.13 -17.40
CA TYR A 216 -10.42 1.28 -16.59
C TYR A 216 -11.11 2.09 -15.49
N ASP A 217 -12.36 1.75 -15.18
CA ASP A 217 -13.13 2.43 -14.13
C ASP A 217 -12.90 1.77 -12.76
N ASN A 218 -11.64 1.71 -12.35
CA ASN A 218 -11.25 1.14 -11.09
C ASN A 218 -11.23 2.21 -9.98
N GLU A 219 -11.65 1.81 -8.78
CA GLU A 219 -11.32 2.53 -7.56
C GLU A 219 -9.92 2.09 -7.11
N ILE A 220 -9.01 3.04 -6.97
CA ILE A 220 -7.61 2.80 -6.65
C ILE A 220 -7.24 3.51 -5.36
N ILE A 221 -6.50 2.83 -4.50
CA ILE A 221 -5.85 3.44 -3.34
C ILE A 221 -4.36 3.64 -3.70
N GLY A 222 -3.88 4.88 -3.60
CA GLY A 222 -2.47 5.21 -3.77
C GLY A 222 -1.81 5.43 -2.41
N SER A 223 -0.90 4.56 -1.99
CA SER A 223 -0.16 4.66 -0.74
C SER A 223 1.19 5.33 -0.98
N LEU A 224 1.47 6.41 -0.26
CA LEU A 224 2.83 6.94 -0.15
C LEU A 224 3.62 6.01 0.77
N GLU A 225 4.35 5.08 0.16
CA GLU A 225 5.16 4.09 0.86
C GLU A 225 6.63 4.50 0.80
N MET A 226 7.10 5.10 1.87
CA MET A 226 8.44 5.66 1.91
C MET A 226 9.27 5.02 3.02
N THR A 227 10.60 5.01 2.83
CA THR A 227 11.54 4.43 3.80
C THR A 227 11.33 4.97 5.22
N PRO A 228 11.55 4.14 6.26
CA PRO A 228 11.49 4.58 7.66
C PRO A 228 12.40 5.78 7.97
N CYS A 229 12.09 6.49 9.03
CA CYS A 229 12.88 7.61 9.57
C CYS A 229 13.04 8.82 8.65
N ILE A 230 12.26 8.96 7.60
CA ILE A 230 12.30 10.19 6.79
C ILE A 230 11.69 11.36 7.57
N PRO A 231 12.16 12.59 7.34
CA PRO A 231 11.49 13.77 7.87
C PRO A 231 10.02 13.83 7.44
N LEU A 232 9.11 14.16 8.34
CA LEU A 232 7.67 14.23 8.04
C LEU A 232 7.35 15.23 6.91
N GLU A 233 8.21 16.24 6.73
CA GLU A 233 8.14 17.17 5.61
C GLU A 233 8.21 16.44 4.24
N MET A 234 8.82 15.28 4.18
CA MET A 234 8.89 14.50 2.94
C MET A 234 7.54 13.96 2.49
N ILE A 235 6.57 13.76 3.40
CA ILE A 235 5.18 13.43 3.05
C ILE A 235 4.58 14.59 2.24
N ARG A 236 4.80 15.84 2.70
CA ARG A 236 4.32 17.02 1.99
C ARG A 236 4.99 17.21 0.64
N ARG A 237 6.31 16.97 0.56
CA ARG A 237 7.05 17.05 -0.71
C ARG A 237 6.59 15.99 -1.70
N ALA A 238 6.43 14.74 -1.27
CA ALA A 238 5.88 13.68 -2.11
C ALA A 238 4.46 14.03 -2.60
N SER A 239 3.61 14.56 -1.71
CA SER A 239 2.29 15.07 -2.07
C SER A 239 2.36 16.19 -3.11
N SER A 240 3.21 17.21 -2.91
CA SER A 240 3.39 18.29 -3.88
C SER A 240 3.91 17.77 -5.22
N PHE A 241 4.86 16.84 -5.23
CA PHE A 241 5.32 16.25 -6.48
C PHE A 241 4.18 15.55 -7.23
N LEU A 242 3.40 14.73 -6.54
CA LEU A 242 2.29 13.99 -7.14
C LEU A 242 1.22 14.92 -7.72
N PHE A 243 0.78 15.93 -6.95
CA PHE A 243 -0.37 16.75 -7.34
C PHE A 243 0.01 18.03 -8.07
N ASP A 244 1.11 18.67 -7.72
CA ASP A 244 1.49 19.96 -8.30
C ASP A 244 2.43 19.81 -9.50
N VAL A 245 3.25 18.74 -9.56
CA VAL A 245 4.16 18.46 -10.67
C VAL A 245 3.58 17.45 -11.66
N LEU A 246 3.17 16.28 -11.19
CA LEU A 246 2.61 15.22 -12.04
C LEU A 246 1.13 15.44 -12.40
N LYS A 247 0.45 16.35 -11.68
CA LYS A 247 -0.98 16.66 -11.90
C LYS A 247 -1.93 15.48 -11.73
N TRP A 248 -1.61 14.58 -10.81
CA TRP A 248 -2.48 13.45 -10.50
C TRP A 248 -3.81 13.93 -9.90
N PRO A 249 -4.91 13.19 -10.12
CA PRO A 249 -6.25 13.61 -9.71
C PRO A 249 -6.47 13.45 -8.18
N ASN A 250 -7.56 14.06 -7.70
CA ASN A 250 -8.11 13.86 -6.36
C ASN A 250 -7.14 14.20 -5.22
N LYS A 251 -6.43 15.32 -5.32
CA LYS A 251 -5.57 15.81 -4.23
C LYS A 251 -6.32 15.78 -2.90
N PRO A 252 -5.77 15.16 -1.84
CA PRO A 252 -6.37 15.14 -0.52
C PRO A 252 -6.69 16.55 -0.02
N GLN A 253 -7.91 16.72 0.47
CA GLN A 253 -8.32 17.98 1.06
C GLN A 253 -8.10 17.91 2.57
N LYS A 254 -7.46 18.93 3.13
CA LYS A 254 -7.40 19.06 4.58
C LYS A 254 -8.84 19.18 5.10
N PRO A 255 -9.14 18.58 6.26
CA PRO A 255 -10.39 18.86 6.94
C PRO A 255 -10.58 20.38 7.09
N ALA A 256 -11.80 20.88 6.88
CA ALA A 256 -12.11 22.27 7.19
C ALA A 256 -11.67 22.53 8.64
N GLU A 257 -10.93 23.61 8.87
CA GLU A 257 -10.50 23.99 10.22
C GLU A 257 -11.74 24.28 11.08
N GLU A 258 -12.27 23.26 11.76
CA GLU A 258 -13.13 23.51 12.91
C GLU A 258 -12.23 24.00 14.03
N GLY A 259 -12.30 25.33 14.25
CA GLY A 259 -11.71 26.12 15.31
C GLY A 259 -10.67 25.48 16.23
N LYS A 260 -9.41 25.72 15.94
CA LYS A 260 -8.25 25.78 16.83
C LYS A 260 -7.94 24.62 17.79
N THR A 261 -6.85 23.94 17.52
CA THR A 261 -5.77 23.83 18.52
C THR A 261 -4.45 23.65 17.77
N THR A 262 -3.67 24.71 17.67
CA THR A 262 -2.28 24.67 17.19
C THR A 262 -1.43 23.96 18.23
N ALA A 263 -1.24 22.67 18.10
CA ALA A 263 -0.10 22.01 18.73
C ALA A 263 1.15 22.43 17.96
N LYS A 264 1.95 23.29 18.55
CA LYS A 264 3.29 23.60 18.06
C LYS A 264 4.12 22.33 18.17
N LEU A 265 4.48 21.78 17.03
CA LEU A 265 5.52 20.77 16.91
C LEU A 265 6.86 21.49 16.85
N GLU A 266 7.55 21.58 17.99
CA GLU A 266 8.98 21.86 18.06
C GLU A 266 9.80 20.60 17.81
#